data_b8c1b89d0df0deec4701931c4aca368d
#
_entry.id   b8c1b89d0df0deec4701931c4aca368d
#
_cell.length_a   1.000
_cell.length_b   1.000
_cell.length_c   1.000
_cell.angle_alpha   90.00
_cell.angle_beta   90.00
_cell.angle_gamma   90.00
#
_symmetry.space_group_name_H-M   'P 1'
#
loop_
_entity.id
_entity.type
_entity.pdbx_description
1 polymer ?
#
loop_
_entity_poly.entity_id
_entity_poly.type
_entity_poly.pdbx_seq_one_letter_code
_entity_poly.pdbx_strand_id
1 'polypeptide(L)'
;MQIIENSKVKEKLYIEKLENGLTIMIVPKKGIQKKYVIWGTNYGSNDSKFIVPGEKEPTEVPKGVAHFLEHKMFEQESGINSLDTLTALGVEANAYTTNDHTAYLFECTENFYPALDELMDYVQHPYFTDENVEKEKGIIVQEIMMYDDYPEWKVYLNTLEAMYHEHPVKLDITGTIETISHIDKDILYKCYNTFYNPANMAMVICGDFEPEKLLEEIKKRLIEKKANGEIKRIYPEEPESIVKEKTEQKMDVSEPLFTIGIKDKVATQKEKVKKHLAIEILLNMLIGKSSDLYQELYKSGVMFSMPGVDYEFSRDYAHILVTGQSKEPEKVYESFKNTIRELKEKGIESEEFKRMKKMLYGSFIKEYDEPGDIARMFLADFFKGINSFEYLEEITTINEQYVEQILNEVFNENKMILSVIKK
;
A
#
# COMPACT_ATOMS: atom_id res chain seq x y z
N MET A 1 2.09 -26.99 -7.69
CA MET A 1 2.62 -25.60 -7.77
C MET A 1 2.77 -25.16 -9.22
N GLN A 2 2.31 -23.93 -9.54
CA GLN A 2 2.63 -23.26 -10.80
C GLN A 2 3.99 -22.55 -10.63
N ILE A 3 4.82 -22.54 -11.69
CA ILE A 3 6.11 -21.85 -11.67
C ILE A 3 6.08 -20.75 -12.73
N ILE A 4 6.41 -19.53 -12.34
CA ILE A 4 6.59 -18.38 -13.23
C ILE A 4 8.05 -17.95 -13.12
N GLU A 5 8.75 -17.88 -14.24
CA GLU A 5 10.16 -17.47 -14.29
C GLU A 5 10.30 -16.12 -14.99
N ASN A 6 11.12 -15.25 -14.44
CA ASN A 6 11.53 -14.01 -15.10
C ASN A 6 13.05 -14.02 -15.34
N SER A 7 13.42 -14.12 -16.61
CA SER A 7 14.84 -14.23 -17.02
C SER A 7 15.63 -12.94 -16.81
N LYS A 8 14.96 -11.78 -16.72
CA LYS A 8 15.62 -10.46 -16.58
C LYS A 8 16.24 -10.30 -15.19
N VAL A 9 15.53 -10.76 -14.17
CA VAL A 9 16.00 -10.77 -12.76
C VAL A 9 16.48 -12.15 -12.31
N LYS A 10 16.32 -13.18 -13.14
CA LYS A 10 16.67 -14.59 -12.85
C LYS A 10 15.96 -15.15 -11.62
N GLU A 11 14.74 -14.67 -11.38
CA GLU A 11 13.91 -15.10 -10.28
C GLU A 11 12.83 -16.07 -10.73
N LYS A 12 12.39 -16.91 -9.79
CA LYS A 12 11.29 -17.86 -9.95
C LYS A 12 10.27 -17.64 -8.86
N LEU A 13 9.02 -17.55 -9.25
CA LEU A 13 7.88 -17.50 -8.36
C LEU A 13 7.15 -18.84 -8.41
N TYR A 14 7.05 -19.51 -7.27
CA TYR A 14 6.26 -20.71 -7.08
C TYR A 14 4.94 -20.34 -6.44
N ILE A 15 3.82 -20.67 -7.10
CA ILE A 15 2.48 -20.34 -6.64
C ILE A 15 1.70 -21.63 -6.40
N GLU A 16 1.11 -21.74 -5.23
CA GLU A 16 0.16 -22.80 -4.91
C GLU A 16 -1.12 -22.21 -4.34
N LYS A 17 -2.24 -22.49 -4.98
CA LYS A 17 -3.56 -22.19 -4.45
C LYS A 17 -4.10 -23.46 -3.80
N LEU A 18 -4.28 -23.44 -2.49
CA LEU A 18 -4.78 -24.57 -1.72
C LEU A 18 -6.29 -24.76 -1.93
N GLU A 19 -6.81 -25.94 -1.57
CA GLU A 19 -8.23 -26.28 -1.67
C GLU A 19 -9.14 -25.33 -0.89
N ASN A 20 -8.66 -24.78 0.23
CA ASN A 20 -9.39 -23.78 1.02
C ASN A 20 -9.29 -22.37 0.45
N GLY A 21 -8.60 -22.18 -0.67
CA GLY A 21 -8.47 -20.93 -1.40
C GLY A 21 -7.26 -20.07 -1.03
N LEU A 22 -6.50 -20.40 0.05
CA LEU A 22 -5.26 -19.68 0.39
C LEU A 22 -4.25 -19.78 -0.74
N THR A 23 -3.69 -18.66 -1.13
CA THR A 23 -2.59 -18.60 -2.11
C THR A 23 -1.26 -18.47 -1.38
N ILE A 24 -0.34 -19.39 -1.65
CA ILE A 24 1.03 -19.37 -1.14
C ILE A 24 1.97 -19.08 -2.30
N MET A 25 2.81 -18.09 -2.13
CA MET A 25 3.83 -17.64 -3.08
C MET A 25 5.21 -17.81 -2.45
N ILE A 26 6.12 -18.49 -3.13
CA ILE A 26 7.48 -18.71 -2.64
C ILE A 26 8.45 -18.20 -3.72
N VAL A 27 9.34 -17.30 -3.31
CA VAL A 27 10.43 -16.79 -4.15
C VAL A 27 11.76 -17.25 -3.56
N PRO A 28 12.34 -18.36 -4.05
CA PRO A 28 13.59 -18.87 -3.51
C PRO A 28 14.78 -17.99 -3.94
N LYS A 29 15.53 -17.49 -2.95
CA LYS A 29 16.75 -16.68 -3.12
C LYS A 29 17.95 -17.48 -2.65
N LYS A 30 18.55 -18.26 -3.52
CA LYS A 30 19.64 -19.18 -3.18
C LYS A 30 20.87 -18.43 -2.63
N GLY A 31 21.35 -18.87 -1.47
CA GLY A 31 22.56 -18.36 -0.82
C GLY A 31 22.35 -17.11 0.04
N ILE A 32 21.13 -16.57 0.11
CA ILE A 32 20.82 -15.46 1.01
C ILE A 32 20.51 -15.98 2.42
N GLN A 33 21.03 -15.33 3.45
CA GLN A 33 20.77 -15.74 4.84
C GLN A 33 19.43 -15.23 5.36
N LYS A 34 19.03 -14.04 4.95
CA LYS A 34 17.75 -13.44 5.32
C LYS A 34 16.58 -14.24 4.77
N LYS A 35 15.57 -14.39 5.59
CA LYS A 35 14.30 -15.03 5.25
C LYS A 35 13.18 -14.09 5.65
N TYR A 36 12.24 -13.89 4.77
CA TYR A 36 11.11 -13.00 4.98
C TYR A 36 9.80 -13.72 4.72
N VAL A 37 8.86 -13.55 5.64
CA VAL A 37 7.48 -14.06 5.51
C VAL A 37 6.53 -12.91 5.69
N ILE A 38 5.53 -12.84 4.83
CA ILE A 38 4.41 -11.92 4.97
C ILE A 38 3.10 -12.65 4.67
N TRP A 39 2.15 -12.55 5.57
CA TRP A 39 0.82 -13.14 5.43
C TRP A 39 -0.22 -12.04 5.50
N GLY A 40 -0.87 -11.76 4.37
CA GLY A 40 -1.85 -10.69 4.24
C GLY A 40 -3.27 -11.21 4.09
N THR A 41 -4.19 -10.39 4.57
CA THR A 41 -5.61 -10.48 4.24
C THR A 41 -6.01 -9.30 3.36
N ASN A 42 -6.80 -9.56 2.34
CA ASN A 42 -7.36 -8.54 1.45
C ASN A 42 -8.51 -7.78 2.17
N TYR A 43 -8.15 -7.09 3.24
CA TYR A 43 -9.00 -6.31 4.13
C TYR A 43 -8.23 -5.09 4.63
N GLY A 44 -8.68 -3.91 4.27
CA GLY A 44 -8.07 -2.64 4.66
C GLY A 44 -9.09 -1.65 5.20
N SER A 45 -8.65 -0.42 5.48
CA SER A 45 -9.50 0.61 6.08
C SER A 45 -10.68 1.03 5.20
N ASN A 46 -10.58 0.83 3.87
CA ASN A 46 -11.67 1.12 2.94
C ASN A 46 -12.85 0.16 3.06
N ASP A 47 -12.63 -1.05 3.58
CA ASP A 47 -13.62 -2.13 3.61
C ASP A 47 -14.59 -2.03 4.81
N SER A 48 -15.17 -0.86 5.04
CA SER A 48 -16.10 -0.65 6.17
C SER A 48 -17.55 -1.00 5.86
N LYS A 49 -17.91 -1.25 4.59
CA LYS A 49 -19.24 -1.67 4.17
C LYS A 49 -19.15 -2.84 3.20
N PHE A 50 -19.79 -3.95 3.58
CA PHE A 50 -19.70 -5.21 2.82
C PHE A 50 -20.89 -6.11 3.09
N ILE A 51 -21.06 -7.14 2.26
CA ILE A 51 -22.01 -8.23 2.49
C ILE A 51 -21.19 -9.47 2.91
N VAL A 52 -21.49 -9.99 4.10
CA VAL A 52 -20.90 -11.24 4.60
C VAL A 52 -21.33 -12.39 3.69
N PRO A 53 -20.42 -13.30 3.30
CA PRO A 53 -20.77 -14.46 2.48
C PRO A 53 -21.95 -15.24 3.06
N GLY A 54 -22.99 -15.42 2.25
CA GLY A 54 -24.23 -16.08 2.65
C GLY A 54 -25.31 -15.17 3.25
N GLU A 55 -25.00 -13.92 3.58
CA GLU A 55 -25.97 -12.90 3.97
C GLU A 55 -26.52 -12.13 2.76
N LYS A 56 -27.64 -11.42 2.95
CA LYS A 56 -28.26 -10.59 1.90
C LYS A 56 -28.10 -9.10 2.18
N GLU A 57 -28.11 -8.75 3.44
CA GLU A 57 -28.07 -7.35 3.89
C GLU A 57 -26.63 -6.88 4.07
N PRO A 58 -26.35 -5.62 3.73
CA PRO A 58 -25.06 -5.03 3.99
C PRO A 58 -24.76 -4.92 5.50
N THR A 59 -23.52 -5.24 5.86
CA THR A 59 -22.94 -4.90 7.15
C THR A 59 -22.13 -3.62 7.00
N GLU A 60 -22.31 -2.68 7.89
CA GLU A 60 -21.46 -1.51 8.00
C GLU A 60 -20.82 -1.49 9.40
N VAL A 61 -19.49 -1.26 9.43
CA VAL A 61 -18.69 -1.29 10.66
C VAL A 61 -18.02 0.08 10.89
N PRO A 62 -17.68 0.43 12.12
CA PRO A 62 -16.94 1.66 12.42
C PRO A 62 -15.65 1.76 11.62
N LYS A 63 -15.24 2.99 11.30
CA LYS A 63 -13.93 3.23 10.69
C LYS A 63 -12.82 2.90 11.69
N GLY A 64 -11.68 2.39 11.21
CA GLY A 64 -10.58 1.96 12.06
C GLY A 64 -10.60 0.48 12.45
N VAL A 65 -11.67 -0.29 12.15
CA VAL A 65 -11.75 -1.72 12.55
C VAL A 65 -10.62 -2.57 11.98
N ALA A 66 -10.19 -2.33 10.74
CA ALA A 66 -9.10 -3.09 10.13
C ALA A 66 -7.79 -2.92 10.90
N HIS A 67 -7.44 -1.68 11.24
CA HIS A 67 -6.28 -1.34 12.04
C HIS A 67 -6.42 -1.84 13.49
N PHE A 68 -7.60 -1.72 14.08
CA PHE A 68 -7.87 -2.27 15.40
C PHE A 68 -7.65 -3.78 15.46
N LEU A 69 -8.09 -4.52 14.42
CA LEU A 69 -7.84 -5.95 14.29
C LEU A 69 -6.34 -6.25 14.19
N GLU A 70 -5.58 -5.46 13.44
CA GLU A 70 -4.13 -5.63 13.34
C GLU A 70 -3.49 -5.67 14.73
N HIS A 71 -3.78 -4.69 15.59
CA HIS A 71 -3.29 -4.63 16.95
C HIS A 71 -3.73 -5.84 17.79
N LYS A 72 -4.99 -6.21 17.70
CA LYS A 72 -5.57 -7.27 18.52
C LYS A 72 -5.12 -8.68 18.20
N MET A 73 -4.62 -8.92 16.99
CA MET A 73 -4.17 -10.26 16.59
C MET A 73 -2.94 -10.74 17.36
N PHE A 74 -2.13 -9.84 17.90
CA PHE A 74 -0.93 -10.22 18.66
C PHE A 74 -1.22 -10.67 20.10
N GLU A 75 -2.37 -10.33 20.64
CA GLU A 75 -2.77 -10.75 21.99
C GLU A 75 -3.36 -12.16 21.98
N GLN A 76 -2.82 -13.04 22.82
CA GLN A 76 -3.20 -14.45 22.88
C GLN A 76 -3.89 -14.80 24.21
N GLU A 77 -4.68 -15.88 24.21
CA GLU A 77 -5.38 -16.37 25.42
C GLU A 77 -4.42 -16.68 26.57
N SER A 78 -3.17 -17.05 26.26
CA SER A 78 -2.10 -17.27 27.23
C SER A 78 -1.71 -16.01 28.01
N GLY A 79 -2.12 -14.81 27.55
CA GLY A 79 -1.68 -13.53 28.07
C GLY A 79 -0.30 -13.09 27.60
N ILE A 80 0.36 -13.88 26.74
CA ILE A 80 1.64 -13.54 26.10
C ILE A 80 1.34 -12.85 24.77
N ASN A 81 2.07 -11.77 24.47
CA ASN A 81 1.98 -11.09 23.19
C ASN A 81 2.90 -11.81 22.18
N SER A 82 2.39 -12.14 21.00
CA SER A 82 3.15 -12.84 19.96
C SER A 82 4.37 -12.06 19.48
N LEU A 83 4.35 -10.71 19.52
CA LEU A 83 5.55 -9.90 19.23
C LEU A 83 6.67 -10.13 20.25
N ASP A 84 6.33 -10.33 21.53
CA ASP A 84 7.32 -10.63 22.56
C ASP A 84 7.95 -12.00 22.32
N THR A 85 7.15 -13.00 21.94
CA THR A 85 7.61 -14.34 21.57
C THR A 85 8.57 -14.28 20.39
N LEU A 86 8.21 -13.56 19.32
CA LEU A 86 9.05 -13.40 18.13
C LEU A 86 10.35 -12.64 18.44
N THR A 87 10.27 -11.59 19.25
CA THR A 87 11.45 -10.85 19.72
C THR A 87 12.40 -11.74 20.52
N ALA A 88 11.85 -12.59 21.40
CA ALA A 88 12.66 -13.56 22.19
C ALA A 88 13.36 -14.59 21.30
N LEU A 89 12.83 -14.91 20.12
CA LEU A 89 13.47 -15.74 19.10
C LEU A 89 14.56 -15.01 18.30
N GLY A 90 14.77 -13.70 18.52
CA GLY A 90 15.70 -12.87 17.75
C GLY A 90 15.19 -12.56 16.33
N VAL A 91 13.88 -12.48 16.18
CA VAL A 91 13.17 -12.23 14.91
C VAL A 91 12.63 -10.81 14.90
N GLU A 92 12.78 -10.11 13.79
CA GLU A 92 12.15 -8.82 13.56
C GLU A 92 10.76 -9.03 12.99
N ALA A 93 9.73 -8.76 13.80
CA ALA A 93 8.34 -8.93 13.40
C ALA A 93 7.59 -7.62 13.41
N ASN A 94 6.60 -7.50 12.52
CA ASN A 94 5.75 -6.32 12.41
C ASN A 94 4.40 -6.68 11.78
N ALA A 95 3.49 -5.71 11.77
CA ALA A 95 2.28 -5.73 10.97
C ALA A 95 2.00 -4.33 10.41
N TYR A 96 1.11 -4.23 9.45
CA TYR A 96 0.61 -2.96 8.96
C TYR A 96 -0.76 -3.12 8.31
N THR A 97 -1.54 -2.05 8.41
CA THR A 97 -2.81 -1.89 7.70
C THR A 97 -2.69 -0.77 6.67
N THR A 98 -3.14 -1.04 5.47
CA THR A 98 -3.30 -0.05 4.40
C THR A 98 -4.78 0.21 4.14
N ASN A 99 -5.07 1.03 3.14
CA ASN A 99 -6.43 1.21 2.68
C ASN A 99 -7.07 -0.08 2.12
N ASP A 100 -6.25 -1.02 1.60
CA ASP A 100 -6.71 -2.19 0.85
C ASP A 100 -6.45 -3.53 1.53
N HIS A 101 -5.42 -3.63 2.37
CA HIS A 101 -5.04 -4.90 3.00
C HIS A 101 -4.35 -4.69 4.34
N THR A 102 -4.38 -5.73 5.16
CA THR A 102 -3.62 -5.86 6.41
C THR A 102 -2.66 -7.02 6.27
N ALA A 103 -1.44 -6.88 6.77
CA ALA A 103 -0.41 -7.91 6.67
C ALA A 103 0.40 -8.05 7.96
N TYR A 104 0.78 -9.28 8.26
CA TYR A 104 1.62 -9.71 9.38
C TYR A 104 2.89 -10.32 8.81
N LEU A 105 4.03 -9.98 9.37
CA LEU A 105 5.31 -10.32 8.76
C LEU A 105 6.40 -10.55 9.80
N PHE A 106 7.44 -11.27 9.37
CA PHE A 106 8.70 -11.29 10.07
C PHE A 106 9.89 -11.45 9.11
N GLU A 107 11.04 -10.94 9.55
CA GLU A 107 12.35 -11.17 8.96
C GLU A 107 13.26 -11.89 9.97
N CYS A 108 14.00 -12.89 9.51
CA CYS A 108 14.97 -13.60 10.34
C CYS A 108 16.14 -14.13 9.53
N THR A 109 17.23 -14.47 10.22
CA THR A 109 18.32 -15.28 9.68
C THR A 109 18.30 -16.69 10.27
N GLU A 110 17.95 -16.80 11.54
CA GLU A 110 17.81 -18.04 12.32
C GLU A 110 16.38 -18.18 12.84
N ASN A 111 16.06 -19.31 13.48
CA ASN A 111 14.77 -19.59 14.10
C ASN A 111 13.54 -19.44 13.18
N PHE A 112 13.72 -19.67 11.89
CA PHE A 112 12.65 -19.50 10.90
C PHE A 112 11.39 -20.32 11.22
N TYR A 113 11.52 -21.62 11.48
CA TYR A 113 10.33 -22.46 11.73
C TYR A 113 9.63 -22.14 13.05
N PRO A 114 10.31 -21.89 14.17
CA PRO A 114 9.66 -21.38 15.37
C PRO A 114 8.93 -20.07 15.17
N ALA A 115 9.51 -19.15 14.39
CA ALA A 115 8.84 -17.87 14.05
C ALA A 115 7.64 -18.06 13.10
N LEU A 116 7.75 -19.02 12.16
CA LEU A 116 6.64 -19.38 11.29
C LEU A 116 5.49 -20.02 12.09
N ASP A 117 5.80 -20.87 13.06
CA ASP A 117 4.84 -21.47 13.98
C ASP A 117 4.06 -20.37 14.72
N GLU A 118 4.76 -19.39 15.29
CA GLU A 118 4.15 -18.26 16.01
C GLU A 118 3.29 -17.40 15.10
N LEU A 119 3.82 -16.98 13.91
CA LEU A 119 3.05 -16.20 12.95
C LEU A 119 1.76 -16.92 12.54
N MET A 120 1.86 -18.20 12.23
CA MET A 120 0.71 -18.99 11.78
C MET A 120 -0.28 -19.26 12.90
N ASP A 121 0.19 -19.33 14.15
CA ASP A 121 -0.67 -19.52 15.30
C ASP A 121 -1.53 -18.27 15.54
N TYR A 122 -0.92 -17.11 15.77
CA TYR A 122 -1.70 -15.93 16.14
C TYR A 122 -2.60 -15.41 14.99
N VAL A 123 -2.21 -15.53 13.73
CA VAL A 123 -3.07 -15.12 12.60
C VAL A 123 -4.30 -16.02 12.47
N GLN A 124 -4.22 -17.28 12.90
CA GLN A 124 -5.33 -18.23 12.81
C GLN A 124 -6.20 -18.32 14.07
N HIS A 125 -5.73 -17.85 15.21
CA HIS A 125 -6.41 -17.98 16.51
C HIS A 125 -6.67 -16.61 17.17
N PRO A 126 -7.69 -15.88 16.72
CA PRO A 126 -8.03 -14.57 17.30
C PRO A 126 -8.55 -14.73 18.72
N TYR A 127 -8.13 -13.84 19.62
CA TYR A 127 -8.58 -13.80 21.01
C TYR A 127 -9.04 -12.39 21.40
N PHE A 128 -10.36 -12.16 21.35
CA PHE A 128 -10.97 -10.88 21.68
C PHE A 128 -11.94 -11.03 22.86
N THR A 129 -11.73 -10.23 23.90
CA THR A 129 -12.60 -10.11 25.07
C THR A 129 -13.02 -8.66 25.27
N ASP A 130 -14.09 -8.42 26.02
CA ASP A 130 -14.51 -7.05 26.31
C ASP A 130 -13.38 -6.26 27.00
N GLU A 131 -12.65 -6.92 27.90
CA GLU A 131 -11.57 -6.30 28.66
C GLU A 131 -10.38 -5.88 27.76
N ASN A 132 -9.91 -6.82 26.89
CA ASN A 132 -8.76 -6.53 26.06
C ASN A 132 -9.09 -5.55 24.91
N VAL A 133 -10.34 -5.50 24.46
CA VAL A 133 -10.81 -4.50 23.49
C VAL A 133 -10.85 -3.11 24.12
N GLU A 134 -11.42 -2.96 25.34
CA GLU A 134 -11.44 -1.67 26.03
C GLU A 134 -10.04 -1.13 26.35
N LYS A 135 -9.10 -2.01 26.70
CA LYS A 135 -7.70 -1.63 26.91
C LYS A 135 -7.07 -1.09 25.62
N GLU A 136 -7.30 -1.76 24.50
CA GLU A 136 -6.74 -1.39 23.20
C GLU A 136 -7.28 -0.05 22.69
N LYS A 137 -8.55 0.28 22.94
CA LYS A 137 -9.11 1.60 22.61
C LYS A 137 -8.24 2.73 23.17
N GLY A 138 -7.78 2.59 24.42
CA GLY A 138 -6.90 3.59 25.03
C GLY A 138 -5.56 3.74 24.31
N ILE A 139 -4.98 2.65 23.80
CA ILE A 139 -3.70 2.64 23.06
C ILE A 139 -3.91 3.32 21.72
N ILE A 140 -4.91 2.92 20.96
CA ILE A 140 -5.20 3.49 19.63
C ILE A 140 -5.58 4.97 19.72
N VAL A 141 -6.28 5.41 20.76
CA VAL A 141 -6.56 6.84 21.01
C VAL A 141 -5.26 7.64 21.14
N GLN A 142 -4.25 7.12 21.87
CA GLN A 142 -2.95 7.79 21.97
C GLN A 142 -2.23 7.84 20.61
N GLU A 143 -2.34 6.79 19.81
CA GLU A 143 -1.79 6.75 18.47
C GLU A 143 -2.49 7.75 17.54
N ILE A 144 -3.81 7.85 17.55
CA ILE A 144 -4.58 8.88 16.82
C ILE A 144 -4.08 10.28 17.18
N MET A 145 -3.94 10.56 18.48
CA MET A 145 -3.43 11.87 18.94
C MET A 145 -1.99 12.14 18.48
N MET A 146 -1.14 11.11 18.45
CA MET A 146 0.22 11.22 17.92
C MET A 146 0.22 11.59 16.44
N TYR A 147 -0.60 10.92 15.61
CA TYR A 147 -0.73 11.26 14.19
C TYR A 147 -1.40 12.61 13.94
N ASP A 148 -2.28 13.06 14.83
CA ASP A 148 -2.89 14.41 14.77
C ASP A 148 -1.83 15.51 14.91
N ASP A 149 -0.75 15.26 15.63
CA ASP A 149 0.38 16.17 15.80
C ASP A 149 1.50 15.97 14.76
N TYR A 150 1.35 15.04 13.80
CA TYR A 150 2.38 14.72 12.80
C TYR A 150 2.11 15.44 11.47
N PRO A 151 2.87 16.50 11.13
CA PRO A 151 2.55 17.36 9.97
C PRO A 151 2.58 16.64 8.62
N GLU A 152 3.51 15.69 8.42
CA GLU A 152 3.62 14.92 7.18
C GLU A 152 2.37 14.05 6.95
N TRP A 153 1.81 13.48 8.02
CA TRP A 153 0.56 12.73 7.95
C TRP A 153 -0.63 13.65 7.66
N LYS A 154 -0.67 14.80 8.31
CA LYS A 154 -1.75 15.78 8.11
C LYS A 154 -1.77 16.37 6.70
N VAL A 155 -0.62 16.71 6.10
CA VAL A 155 -0.60 17.22 4.74
C VAL A 155 -1.08 16.17 3.74
N TYR A 156 -0.78 14.89 3.97
CA TYR A 156 -1.28 13.77 3.18
C TYR A 156 -2.80 13.62 3.32
N LEU A 157 -3.34 13.50 4.53
CA LEU A 157 -4.78 13.36 4.75
C LEU A 157 -5.57 14.55 4.21
N ASN A 158 -5.11 15.78 4.47
CA ASN A 158 -5.74 17.00 3.93
C ASN A 158 -5.77 16.99 2.40
N THR A 159 -4.78 16.36 1.74
CA THR A 159 -4.76 16.17 0.30
C THR A 159 -5.88 15.25 -0.14
N LEU A 160 -6.04 14.10 0.51
CA LEU A 160 -7.09 13.14 0.16
C LEU A 160 -8.49 13.69 0.46
N GLU A 161 -8.68 14.39 1.56
CA GLU A 161 -9.95 15.08 1.88
C GLU A 161 -10.31 16.19 0.86
N ALA A 162 -9.30 16.88 0.33
CA ALA A 162 -9.50 17.87 -0.72
C ALA A 162 -9.78 17.21 -2.10
N MET A 163 -9.39 15.95 -2.27
CA MET A 163 -9.49 15.21 -3.52
C MET A 163 -10.79 14.41 -3.64
N TYR A 164 -11.20 13.72 -2.57
CA TYR A 164 -12.29 12.73 -2.60
C TYR A 164 -13.54 13.24 -1.89
N HIS A 165 -14.70 13.11 -2.56
CA HIS A 165 -16.00 13.48 -2.00
C HIS A 165 -16.53 12.42 -1.03
N GLU A 166 -16.59 11.17 -1.48
CA GLU A 166 -17.28 10.08 -0.78
C GLU A 166 -16.36 8.90 -0.47
N HIS A 167 -15.31 8.68 -1.27
CA HIS A 167 -14.48 7.49 -1.16
C HIS A 167 -13.75 7.42 0.19
N PRO A 168 -13.77 6.25 0.88
CA PRO A 168 -13.18 6.10 2.22
C PRO A 168 -11.65 6.28 2.27
N VAL A 169 -10.95 6.24 1.14
CA VAL A 169 -9.49 6.50 1.08
C VAL A 169 -9.08 7.84 1.69
N LYS A 170 -10.01 8.81 1.75
CA LYS A 170 -9.78 10.12 2.40
C LYS A 170 -9.77 10.07 3.93
N LEU A 171 -10.16 8.95 4.53
CA LEU A 171 -10.27 8.82 5.98
C LEU A 171 -8.99 8.21 6.55
N ASP A 172 -8.66 8.60 7.77
CA ASP A 172 -7.53 8.02 8.48
C ASP A 172 -7.73 6.50 8.69
N ILE A 173 -6.68 5.73 8.45
CA ILE A 173 -6.67 4.28 8.62
C ILE A 173 -6.97 3.88 10.07
N THR A 174 -6.51 4.68 11.02
CA THR A 174 -6.73 4.47 12.45
C THR A 174 -8.19 4.72 12.88
N GLY A 175 -8.98 5.38 12.03
CA GLY A 175 -10.30 5.88 12.37
C GLY A 175 -10.23 7.19 13.17
N THR A 176 -11.28 7.46 13.95
CA THR A 176 -11.37 8.60 14.86
C THR A 176 -11.67 8.12 16.28
N ILE A 177 -11.41 8.96 17.30
CA ILE A 177 -11.75 8.65 18.71
C ILE A 177 -13.21 8.22 18.83
N GLU A 178 -14.11 8.90 18.10
CA GLU A 178 -15.54 8.56 18.08
C GLU A 178 -15.77 7.17 17.50
N THR A 179 -15.24 6.89 16.29
CA THR A 179 -15.48 5.60 15.62
C THR A 179 -14.87 4.43 16.38
N ILE A 180 -13.67 4.61 16.97
CA ILE A 180 -13.00 3.59 17.79
C ILE A 180 -13.83 3.27 19.06
N SER A 181 -14.50 4.26 19.65
CA SER A 181 -15.33 4.03 20.84
C SER A 181 -16.48 3.02 20.62
N HIS A 182 -16.94 2.88 19.37
CA HIS A 182 -18.02 1.96 18.98
C HIS A 182 -17.54 0.56 18.59
N ILE A 183 -16.26 0.30 18.59
CA ILE A 183 -15.71 -1.03 18.29
C ILE A 183 -15.87 -1.93 19.51
N ASP A 184 -16.39 -3.12 19.31
CA ASP A 184 -16.51 -4.17 20.33
C ASP A 184 -15.99 -5.51 19.79
N LYS A 185 -15.91 -6.52 20.66
CA LYS A 185 -15.41 -7.85 20.28
C LYS A 185 -16.26 -8.52 19.19
N ASP A 186 -17.58 -8.29 19.17
CA ASP A 186 -18.49 -8.94 18.23
C ASP A 186 -18.26 -8.39 16.81
N ILE A 187 -18.02 -7.09 16.68
CA ILE A 187 -17.59 -6.44 15.44
C ILE A 187 -16.23 -6.99 14.98
N LEU A 188 -15.27 -7.12 15.90
CA LEU A 188 -13.94 -7.67 15.56
C LEU A 188 -14.03 -9.12 15.09
N TYR A 189 -14.76 -9.98 15.81
CA TYR A 189 -14.99 -11.36 15.37
C TYR A 189 -15.74 -11.43 14.04
N LYS A 190 -16.72 -10.56 13.80
CA LYS A 190 -17.45 -10.50 12.53
C LYS A 190 -16.52 -10.17 11.37
N CYS A 191 -15.68 -9.14 11.52
CA CYS A 191 -14.69 -8.76 10.50
C CYS A 191 -13.62 -9.83 10.31
N TYR A 192 -13.08 -10.39 11.40
CA TYR A 192 -12.11 -11.48 11.32
C TYR A 192 -12.70 -12.70 10.58
N ASN A 193 -13.88 -13.16 10.96
CA ASN A 193 -14.50 -14.32 10.32
C ASN A 193 -14.85 -14.09 8.85
N THR A 194 -15.10 -12.84 8.46
CA THR A 194 -15.38 -12.47 7.08
C THR A 194 -14.10 -12.39 6.25
N PHE A 195 -13.12 -11.64 6.70
CA PHE A 195 -11.96 -11.25 5.89
C PHE A 195 -10.72 -12.11 6.10
N TYR A 196 -10.49 -12.65 7.31
CA TYR A 196 -9.38 -13.58 7.58
C TYR A 196 -9.78 -15.00 7.19
N ASN A 197 -10.30 -15.10 6.00
CA ASN A 197 -10.68 -16.35 5.36
C ASN A 197 -9.61 -16.75 4.34
N PRO A 198 -9.18 -18.02 4.29
CA PRO A 198 -8.10 -18.46 3.40
C PRO A 198 -8.26 -17.99 1.95
N ALA A 199 -9.47 -17.99 1.41
CA ALA A 199 -9.73 -17.54 0.03
C ALA A 199 -9.55 -16.04 -0.19
N ASN A 200 -9.50 -15.24 0.89
CA ASN A 200 -9.24 -13.80 0.88
C ASN A 200 -7.82 -13.44 1.32
N MET A 201 -6.97 -14.44 1.55
CA MET A 201 -5.62 -14.26 2.09
C MET A 201 -4.55 -14.79 1.15
N ALA A 202 -3.35 -14.25 1.29
CA ALA A 202 -2.16 -14.73 0.59
C ALA A 202 -0.93 -14.67 1.51
N MET A 203 -0.02 -15.63 1.34
CA MET A 203 1.26 -15.67 2.03
C MET A 203 2.38 -15.61 1.01
N VAL A 204 3.36 -14.74 1.23
CA VAL A 204 4.57 -14.65 0.41
C VAL A 204 5.79 -14.93 1.27
N ILE A 205 6.64 -15.84 0.79
CA ILE A 205 7.89 -16.20 1.47
C ILE A 205 9.05 -16.00 0.51
N CYS A 206 10.07 -15.29 0.96
CA CYS A 206 11.30 -15.09 0.21
C CYS A 206 12.52 -15.48 1.05
N GLY A 207 13.45 -16.25 0.46
CA GLY A 207 14.66 -16.72 1.15
C GLY A 207 15.24 -17.98 0.51
N ASP A 208 16.30 -18.53 1.11
CA ASP A 208 16.91 -19.76 0.63
C ASP A 208 16.13 -20.99 1.12
N PHE A 209 15.17 -21.43 0.30
CA PHE A 209 14.29 -22.55 0.59
C PHE A 209 14.18 -23.50 -0.60
N GLU A 210 13.86 -24.77 -0.28
CA GLU A 210 13.30 -25.70 -1.25
C GLU A 210 11.76 -25.55 -1.24
N PRO A 211 11.14 -25.04 -2.31
CA PRO A 211 9.74 -24.64 -2.30
C PRO A 211 8.76 -25.76 -1.90
N GLU A 212 8.99 -26.96 -2.41
CA GLU A 212 8.12 -28.11 -2.12
C GLU A 212 8.14 -28.50 -0.64
N LYS A 213 9.35 -28.51 -0.04
CA LYS A 213 9.50 -28.83 1.39
C LYS A 213 8.88 -27.73 2.26
N LEU A 214 9.12 -26.47 1.92
CA LEU A 214 8.53 -25.35 2.65
C LEU A 214 7.01 -25.39 2.58
N LEU A 215 6.45 -25.65 1.41
CA LEU A 215 5.00 -25.77 1.24
C LEU A 215 4.40 -26.86 2.14
N GLU A 216 5.04 -28.03 2.23
CA GLU A 216 4.58 -29.12 3.10
C GLU A 216 4.65 -28.74 4.59
N GLU A 217 5.68 -27.99 5.01
CA GLU A 217 5.78 -27.46 6.36
C GLU A 217 4.68 -26.43 6.68
N ILE A 218 4.33 -25.56 5.72
CA ILE A 218 3.23 -24.61 5.86
C ILE A 218 1.89 -25.36 5.98
N LYS A 219 1.64 -26.34 5.12
CA LYS A 219 0.39 -27.13 5.14
C LYS A 219 0.13 -27.83 6.48
N LYS A 220 1.18 -28.32 7.16
CA LYS A 220 1.06 -28.95 8.48
C LYS A 220 0.58 -28.00 9.58
N ARG A 221 0.79 -26.70 9.42
CA ARG A 221 0.49 -25.63 10.39
C ARG A 221 -0.85 -24.95 10.15
N LEU A 222 -1.47 -25.21 8.99
CA LEU A 222 -2.76 -24.64 8.67
C LEU A 222 -3.88 -25.36 9.43
N ILE A 223 -4.77 -24.58 10.06
CA ILE A 223 -6.01 -25.10 10.62
C ILE A 223 -6.97 -25.48 9.49
N GLU A 224 -7.86 -26.43 9.75
CA GLU A 224 -8.93 -26.78 8.82
C GLU A 224 -9.99 -25.66 8.79
N LYS A 225 -9.88 -24.76 7.82
CA LYS A 225 -10.84 -23.69 7.59
C LYS A 225 -11.26 -23.68 6.12
N LYS A 226 -12.56 -23.77 5.86
CA LYS A 226 -13.12 -23.75 4.50
C LYS A 226 -13.28 -22.32 4.00
N ALA A 227 -13.24 -22.13 2.69
CA ALA A 227 -13.60 -20.87 2.06
C ALA A 227 -15.06 -20.51 2.36
N ASN A 228 -15.30 -19.25 2.77
CA ASN A 228 -16.63 -18.76 3.14
C ASN A 228 -17.46 -18.31 1.92
N GLY A 229 -16.87 -18.25 0.72
CA GLY A 229 -17.47 -17.66 -0.46
C GLY A 229 -16.93 -16.25 -0.75
N GLU A 230 -17.53 -15.59 -1.73
CA GLU A 230 -17.11 -14.27 -2.18
C GLU A 230 -17.61 -13.17 -1.22
N ILE A 231 -16.71 -12.27 -0.84
CA ILE A 231 -17.02 -11.08 -0.04
C ILE A 231 -17.40 -9.96 -1.01
N LYS A 232 -18.61 -9.44 -0.90
CA LYS A 232 -19.06 -8.33 -1.72
C LYS A 232 -18.83 -7.01 -0.98
N ARG A 233 -17.82 -6.26 -1.39
CA ARG A 233 -17.51 -4.92 -0.89
C ARG A 233 -18.42 -3.89 -1.50
N ILE A 234 -18.78 -2.86 -0.74
CA ILE A 234 -19.67 -1.78 -1.19
C ILE A 234 -18.96 -0.46 -0.98
N TYR A 235 -18.58 0.18 -2.08
CA TYR A 235 -18.00 1.50 -2.10
C TYR A 235 -18.99 2.51 -2.64
N PRO A 236 -18.97 3.77 -2.17
CA PRO A 236 -19.80 4.82 -2.72
C PRO A 236 -19.38 5.17 -4.15
N GLU A 237 -20.32 5.72 -4.93
CA GLU A 237 -19.97 6.35 -6.20
C GLU A 237 -19.17 7.61 -5.94
N GLU A 238 -17.96 7.66 -6.45
CA GLU A 238 -17.04 8.80 -6.28
C GLU A 238 -17.08 9.71 -7.51
N PRO A 239 -17.42 11.02 -7.35
CA PRO A 239 -17.35 11.99 -8.45
C PRO A 239 -15.93 12.13 -9.00
N GLU A 240 -15.82 12.40 -10.30
CA GLU A 240 -14.51 12.66 -10.92
C GLU A 240 -13.87 13.99 -10.53
N SER A 241 -14.69 14.94 -10.09
CA SER A 241 -14.23 16.24 -9.62
C SER A 241 -13.51 16.12 -8.28
N ILE A 242 -12.67 17.10 -8.00
CA ILE A 242 -12.08 17.30 -6.66
C ILE A 242 -13.03 18.12 -5.79
N VAL A 243 -12.88 18.05 -4.48
CA VAL A 243 -13.66 18.81 -3.50
C VAL A 243 -13.25 20.28 -3.49
N LYS A 244 -11.94 20.54 -3.50
CA LYS A 244 -11.36 21.90 -3.49
C LYS A 244 -9.95 21.91 -4.06
N GLU A 245 -9.55 23.00 -4.72
CA GLU A 245 -8.23 23.13 -5.35
C GLU A 245 -7.10 23.38 -4.37
N LYS A 246 -7.39 23.96 -3.21
CA LYS A 246 -6.38 24.28 -2.19
C LYS A 246 -6.89 24.03 -0.77
N THR A 247 -6.02 23.50 0.07
CA THR A 247 -6.24 23.43 1.51
C THR A 247 -4.98 23.88 2.25
N GLU A 248 -5.17 24.51 3.40
CA GLU A 248 -4.07 25.04 4.21
C GLU A 248 -4.39 24.79 5.69
N GLN A 249 -3.40 24.30 6.44
CA GLN A 249 -3.50 24.11 7.89
C GLN A 249 -2.27 24.71 8.55
N LYS A 250 -2.47 25.30 9.74
CA LYS A 250 -1.38 25.80 10.58
C LYS A 250 -0.93 24.72 11.55
N MET A 251 0.38 24.44 11.56
CA MET A 251 1.05 23.58 12.53
C MET A 251 2.44 24.12 12.81
N ASP A 252 3.05 23.73 13.92
CA ASP A 252 4.41 24.17 14.26
C ASP A 252 5.44 23.36 13.45
N VAL A 253 5.81 23.91 12.29
CA VAL A 253 6.79 23.34 11.37
C VAL A 253 7.93 24.31 11.12
N SER A 254 9.13 23.82 10.92
CA SER A 254 10.31 24.66 10.61
C SER A 254 10.25 25.24 9.21
N GLU A 255 9.79 24.46 8.26
CA GLU A 255 9.59 24.84 6.85
C GLU A 255 8.23 24.32 6.38
N PRO A 256 7.52 25.05 5.49
CA PRO A 256 6.24 24.58 5.00
C PRO A 256 6.34 23.25 4.26
N LEU A 257 5.38 22.36 4.56
CA LEU A 257 5.16 21.10 3.86
C LEU A 257 4.09 21.30 2.80
N PHE A 258 4.23 20.61 1.70
CA PHE A 258 3.20 20.60 0.66
C PHE A 258 2.98 19.20 0.10
N THR A 259 1.77 18.96 -0.36
CA THR A 259 1.45 17.85 -1.26
C THR A 259 0.62 18.39 -2.43
N ILE A 260 1.09 18.11 -3.64
CA ILE A 260 0.31 18.30 -4.85
C ILE A 260 -0.37 16.96 -5.14
N GLY A 261 -1.69 16.95 -5.18
CA GLY A 261 -2.48 15.78 -5.54
C GLY A 261 -3.06 15.90 -6.94
N ILE A 262 -3.16 14.81 -7.68
CA ILE A 262 -3.88 14.74 -8.96
C ILE A 262 -4.82 13.53 -8.89
N LYS A 263 -6.13 13.79 -8.92
CA LYS A 263 -7.14 12.71 -8.92
C LYS A 263 -7.17 12.02 -10.27
N ASP A 264 -7.16 10.69 -10.25
CA ASP A 264 -7.19 9.88 -11.46
C ASP A 264 -8.31 8.83 -11.39
N LYS A 265 -8.53 8.17 -12.51
CA LYS A 265 -9.43 7.02 -12.67
C LYS A 265 -8.63 5.72 -12.64
N VAL A 266 -9.18 4.72 -12.00
CA VAL A 266 -8.63 3.36 -12.04
C VAL A 266 -8.57 2.85 -13.48
N ALA A 267 -7.42 2.34 -13.86
CA ALA A 267 -7.24 1.68 -15.15
C ALA A 267 -7.93 0.31 -15.18
N THR A 268 -8.24 -0.16 -16.38
CA THR A 268 -8.66 -1.56 -16.56
C THR A 268 -7.57 -2.51 -16.10
N GLN A 269 -7.94 -3.74 -15.70
CA GLN A 269 -6.97 -4.72 -15.19
C GLN A 269 -5.76 -4.92 -16.12
N LYS A 270 -5.98 -4.87 -17.43
CA LYS A 270 -4.93 -5.05 -18.44
C LYS A 270 -3.99 -3.84 -18.59
N GLU A 271 -4.43 -2.67 -18.17
CA GLU A 271 -3.70 -1.42 -18.35
C GLU A 271 -3.04 -0.91 -17.06
N LYS A 272 -3.38 -1.49 -15.91
CA LYS A 272 -2.89 -1.01 -14.60
C LYS A 272 -1.37 -0.83 -14.57
N VAL A 273 -0.62 -1.87 -14.92
CA VAL A 273 0.85 -1.87 -14.91
C VAL A 273 1.39 -0.87 -15.92
N LYS A 274 0.87 -0.89 -17.14
CA LYS A 274 1.33 0.00 -18.21
C LYS A 274 1.07 1.47 -17.91
N LYS A 275 -0.11 1.78 -17.35
CA LYS A 275 -0.48 3.13 -16.92
C LYS A 275 0.40 3.60 -15.77
N HIS A 276 0.62 2.76 -14.76
CA HIS A 276 1.52 3.06 -13.64
C HIS A 276 2.92 3.42 -14.14
N LEU A 277 3.51 2.58 -14.97
CA LEU A 277 4.83 2.82 -15.55
C LEU A 277 4.90 4.13 -16.36
N ALA A 278 3.86 4.45 -17.13
CA ALA A 278 3.81 5.70 -17.90
C ALA A 278 3.75 6.93 -16.98
N ILE A 279 2.98 6.86 -15.88
CA ILE A 279 2.90 7.92 -14.87
C ILE A 279 4.24 8.10 -14.17
N GLU A 280 4.90 7.00 -13.77
CA GLU A 280 6.23 7.05 -13.17
C GLU A 280 7.29 7.71 -14.10
N ILE A 281 7.26 7.39 -15.39
CA ILE A 281 8.11 8.05 -16.38
C ILE A 281 7.81 9.55 -16.41
N LEU A 282 6.54 9.95 -16.48
CA LEU A 282 6.11 11.36 -16.52
C LEU A 282 6.51 12.11 -15.26
N LEU A 283 6.31 11.55 -14.08
CA LEU A 283 6.70 12.18 -12.82
C LEU A 283 8.22 12.44 -12.75
N ASN A 284 9.02 11.48 -13.22
CA ASN A 284 10.46 11.64 -13.28
C ASN A 284 10.90 12.68 -14.32
N MET A 285 10.18 12.84 -15.44
CA MET A 285 10.42 13.92 -16.41
C MET A 285 10.02 15.28 -15.86
N LEU A 286 8.87 15.35 -15.19
CA LEU A 286 8.29 16.62 -14.71
C LEU A 286 9.04 17.19 -13.49
N ILE A 287 9.34 16.35 -12.49
CA ILE A 287 9.89 16.83 -11.20
C ILE A 287 10.97 15.91 -10.61
N GLY A 288 11.41 14.91 -11.35
CA GLY A 288 12.51 14.03 -10.92
C GLY A 288 13.85 14.76 -10.79
N LYS A 289 14.82 14.12 -10.17
CA LYS A 289 16.14 14.71 -9.82
C LYS A 289 16.85 15.42 -10.97
N SER A 290 16.67 14.96 -12.19
CA SER A 290 17.31 15.51 -13.40
C SER A 290 16.39 16.39 -14.25
N SER A 291 15.16 16.67 -13.80
CA SER A 291 14.24 17.57 -14.50
C SER A 291 14.68 19.02 -14.37
N ASP A 292 14.42 19.81 -15.38
CA ASP A 292 14.73 21.23 -15.37
C ASP A 292 13.99 21.96 -14.24
N LEU A 293 12.74 21.63 -14.01
CA LEU A 293 11.92 22.20 -12.93
C LEU A 293 12.56 21.96 -11.56
N TYR A 294 12.92 20.73 -11.21
CA TYR A 294 13.55 20.46 -9.93
C TYR A 294 14.89 21.18 -9.80
N GLN A 295 15.72 21.19 -10.84
CA GLN A 295 17.02 21.86 -10.84
C GLN A 295 16.89 23.38 -10.65
N GLU A 296 15.89 24.00 -11.24
CA GLU A 296 15.61 25.44 -11.05
C GLU A 296 15.15 25.74 -9.63
N LEU A 297 14.17 24.99 -9.11
CA LEU A 297 13.63 25.17 -7.77
C LEU A 297 14.68 24.91 -6.69
N TYR A 298 15.56 23.92 -6.89
CA TYR A 298 16.66 23.64 -6.00
C TYR A 298 17.75 24.74 -6.01
N LYS A 299 18.19 25.18 -7.21
CA LYS A 299 19.20 26.23 -7.35
C LYS A 299 18.72 27.58 -6.86
N SER A 300 17.43 27.89 -6.99
CA SER A 300 16.84 29.11 -6.44
C SER A 300 16.58 29.07 -4.93
N GLY A 301 16.80 27.92 -4.28
CA GLY A 301 16.54 27.73 -2.85
C GLY A 301 15.06 27.70 -2.46
N VAL A 302 14.18 27.51 -3.42
CA VAL A 302 12.73 27.30 -3.19
C VAL A 302 12.47 25.89 -2.62
N MET A 303 13.20 24.89 -3.13
CA MET A 303 13.20 23.54 -2.59
C MET A 303 14.58 23.15 -2.06
N PHE A 304 14.62 22.29 -1.03
CA PHE A 304 15.85 21.83 -0.39
C PHE A 304 16.22 20.40 -0.73
N SER A 305 15.22 19.59 -1.07
CA SER A 305 15.36 18.19 -1.43
C SER A 305 14.40 17.85 -2.56
N MET A 306 14.64 16.72 -3.21
CA MET A 306 13.72 16.16 -4.18
C MET A 306 12.40 15.79 -3.48
N PRO A 307 11.24 16.14 -4.03
CA PRO A 307 9.97 15.70 -3.49
C PRO A 307 9.82 14.18 -3.68
N GLY A 308 9.09 13.56 -2.77
CA GLY A 308 8.54 12.22 -2.99
C GLY A 308 7.46 12.28 -4.07
N VAL A 309 7.45 11.29 -4.94
CA VAL A 309 6.40 11.11 -5.96
C VAL A 309 5.82 9.72 -5.80
N ASP A 310 4.51 9.61 -5.92
CA ASP A 310 3.80 8.35 -5.84
C ASP A 310 2.57 8.34 -6.74
N TYR A 311 2.29 7.18 -7.36
CA TYR A 311 1.02 6.90 -8.03
C TYR A 311 0.33 5.76 -7.29
N GLU A 312 -0.56 6.12 -6.42
CA GLU A 312 -1.37 5.18 -5.67
C GLU A 312 -2.62 4.79 -6.45
N PHE A 313 -2.85 3.48 -6.58
CA PHE A 313 -4.06 2.96 -7.21
C PHE A 313 -4.50 1.65 -6.58
N SER A 314 -5.79 1.44 -6.58
CA SER A 314 -6.44 0.23 -6.06
C SER A 314 -7.48 -0.32 -7.03
N ARG A 315 -8.56 -0.88 -6.49
CA ARG A 315 -9.68 -1.42 -7.27
C ARG A 315 -10.57 -0.31 -7.82
N ASP A 316 -10.72 0.78 -7.08
CA ASP A 316 -11.77 1.78 -7.23
C ASP A 316 -11.31 3.22 -7.01
N TYR A 317 -10.06 3.44 -6.65
CA TYR A 317 -9.47 4.78 -6.59
C TYR A 317 -8.06 4.80 -7.20
N ALA A 318 -7.66 5.99 -7.67
CA ALA A 318 -6.30 6.26 -8.11
C ALA A 318 -5.97 7.75 -7.98
N HIS A 319 -4.74 8.06 -7.61
CA HIS A 319 -4.23 9.43 -7.55
C HIS A 319 -2.70 9.50 -7.61
N ILE A 320 -2.21 10.65 -7.98
CA ILE A 320 -0.78 10.99 -7.93
C ILE A 320 -0.57 11.92 -6.74
N LEU A 321 0.53 11.72 -6.02
CA LEU A 321 0.99 12.60 -4.96
C LEU A 321 2.43 13.07 -5.25
N VAL A 322 2.68 14.38 -5.08
CA VAL A 322 4.01 14.97 -5.09
C VAL A 322 4.19 15.71 -3.77
N THR A 323 4.95 15.14 -2.85
CA THR A 323 5.06 15.62 -1.46
C THR A 323 6.47 16.11 -1.16
N GLY A 324 6.58 17.27 -0.53
CA GLY A 324 7.88 17.83 -0.18
C GLY A 324 7.82 19.01 0.78
N GLN A 325 8.99 19.63 0.95
CA GLN A 325 9.15 20.86 1.74
C GLN A 325 9.63 21.99 0.83
N SER A 326 9.05 23.18 1.01
CA SER A 326 9.41 24.36 0.23
C SER A 326 9.11 25.62 1.01
N LYS A 327 9.96 26.64 0.83
CA LYS A 327 9.66 28.00 1.33
C LYS A 327 8.46 28.64 0.63
N GLU A 328 8.18 28.24 -0.60
CA GLU A 328 7.16 28.79 -1.48
C GLU A 328 6.33 27.67 -2.13
N PRO A 329 5.48 26.93 -1.37
CA PRO A 329 4.70 25.82 -1.91
C PRO A 329 3.85 26.18 -3.12
N GLU A 330 3.23 27.38 -3.11
CA GLU A 330 2.42 27.87 -4.22
C GLU A 330 3.24 28.06 -5.50
N LYS A 331 4.49 28.50 -5.37
CA LYS A 331 5.38 28.64 -6.52
C LYS A 331 5.78 27.28 -7.09
N VAL A 332 6.01 26.27 -6.24
CA VAL A 332 6.25 24.90 -6.69
C VAL A 332 5.05 24.39 -7.48
N TYR A 333 3.84 24.58 -6.94
CA TYR A 333 2.59 24.15 -7.58
C TYR A 333 2.36 24.82 -8.94
N GLU A 334 2.49 26.16 -9.03
CA GLU A 334 2.32 26.87 -10.29
C GLU A 334 3.42 26.53 -11.32
N SER A 335 4.68 26.36 -10.87
CA SER A 335 5.76 25.93 -11.74
C SER A 335 5.52 24.50 -12.28
N PHE A 336 5.04 23.59 -11.43
CA PHE A 336 4.69 22.23 -11.84
C PHE A 336 3.57 22.22 -12.89
N LYS A 337 2.50 23.01 -12.72
CA LYS A 337 1.43 23.18 -13.73
C LYS A 337 1.97 23.73 -15.04
N ASN A 338 2.82 24.75 -14.97
CA ASN A 338 3.44 25.33 -16.17
C ASN A 338 4.29 24.31 -16.93
N THR A 339 5.11 23.50 -16.20
CA THR A 339 5.89 22.43 -16.81
C THR A 339 5.01 21.36 -17.49
N ILE A 340 3.86 21.02 -16.89
CA ILE A 340 2.89 20.11 -17.52
C ILE A 340 2.35 20.73 -18.83
N ARG A 341 1.97 22.01 -18.83
CA ARG A 341 1.49 22.70 -20.04
C ARG A 341 2.55 22.71 -21.14
N GLU A 342 3.78 23.08 -20.77
CA GLU A 342 4.89 23.09 -21.71
C GLU A 342 5.18 21.70 -22.29
N LEU A 343 5.15 20.66 -21.46
CA LEU A 343 5.36 19.29 -21.92
C LEU A 343 4.25 18.84 -22.88
N LYS A 344 2.99 19.24 -22.63
CA LYS A 344 1.87 18.96 -23.53
C LYS A 344 1.98 19.69 -24.88
N GLU A 345 2.52 20.91 -24.88
CA GLU A 345 2.70 21.72 -26.10
C GLU A 345 3.92 21.25 -26.92
N LYS A 346 5.03 20.91 -26.27
CA LYS A 346 6.27 20.53 -26.91
C LYS A 346 6.31 19.06 -27.34
N GLY A 347 5.51 18.20 -26.67
CA GLY A 347 5.60 16.74 -26.76
C GLY A 347 6.77 16.19 -25.97
N ILE A 348 6.88 14.87 -25.95
CA ILE A 348 7.90 14.12 -25.21
C ILE A 348 9.16 13.99 -26.06
N GLU A 349 10.30 14.44 -25.55
CA GLU A 349 11.58 14.26 -26.19
C GLU A 349 12.04 12.80 -26.13
N SER A 350 12.39 12.20 -27.26
CA SER A 350 12.72 10.78 -27.38
C SER A 350 13.92 10.36 -26.53
N GLU A 351 14.97 11.18 -26.45
CA GLU A 351 16.17 10.85 -25.68
C GLU A 351 15.90 10.93 -24.17
N GLU A 352 15.10 11.89 -23.72
CA GLU A 352 14.70 12.00 -22.34
C GLU A 352 13.78 10.84 -21.94
N PHE A 353 12.79 10.50 -22.75
CA PHE A 353 11.96 9.33 -22.55
C PHE A 353 12.77 8.05 -22.40
N LYS A 354 13.71 7.79 -23.31
CA LYS A 354 14.59 6.60 -23.25
C LYS A 354 15.41 6.57 -21.96
N ARG A 355 15.91 7.73 -21.54
CA ARG A 355 16.69 7.86 -20.31
C ARG A 355 15.85 7.54 -19.07
N MET A 356 14.63 8.10 -18.97
CA MET A 356 13.72 7.84 -17.85
C MET A 356 13.24 6.39 -17.83
N LYS A 357 12.86 5.85 -18.97
CA LYS A 357 12.49 4.44 -19.11
C LYS A 357 13.63 3.49 -18.65
N LYS A 358 14.87 3.80 -19.02
CA LYS A 358 16.04 2.99 -18.60
C LYS A 358 16.31 3.12 -17.10
N MET A 359 16.16 4.30 -16.55
CA MET A 359 16.30 4.54 -15.10
C MET A 359 15.25 3.76 -14.32
N LEU A 360 13.98 3.87 -14.71
CA LEU A 360 12.87 3.17 -14.07
C LEU A 360 13.02 1.64 -14.18
N TYR A 361 13.47 1.13 -15.34
CA TYR A 361 13.79 -0.29 -15.48
C TYR A 361 14.87 -0.74 -14.47
N GLY A 362 15.90 0.08 -14.28
CA GLY A 362 16.97 -0.20 -13.30
C GLY A 362 16.45 -0.18 -11.85
N SER A 363 15.52 0.73 -11.50
CA SER A 363 14.91 0.73 -10.16
C SER A 363 14.07 -0.51 -9.89
N PHE A 364 13.25 -0.95 -10.85
CA PHE A 364 12.51 -2.21 -10.71
C PHE A 364 13.40 -3.45 -10.55
N ILE A 365 14.53 -3.52 -11.27
CA ILE A 365 15.47 -4.64 -11.06
C ILE A 365 15.99 -4.65 -9.62
N LYS A 366 16.24 -3.48 -9.06
CA LYS A 366 16.78 -3.33 -7.70
C LYS A 366 15.80 -3.79 -6.60
N GLU A 367 14.49 -3.71 -6.84
CA GLU A 367 13.46 -4.24 -5.92
C GLU A 367 13.60 -5.76 -5.69
N TYR A 368 14.28 -6.47 -6.60
CA TYR A 368 14.54 -7.90 -6.46
C TYR A 368 15.81 -8.24 -5.68
N ASP A 369 16.51 -7.27 -5.07
CA ASP A 369 17.73 -7.52 -4.31
C ASP A 369 17.44 -8.01 -2.89
N GLU A 370 16.41 -7.45 -2.22
CA GLU A 370 16.08 -7.73 -0.82
C GLU A 370 14.81 -8.61 -0.67
N PRO A 371 14.86 -9.67 0.16
CA PRO A 371 13.71 -10.57 0.36
C PRO A 371 12.45 -9.86 0.84
N GLY A 372 12.59 -8.85 1.69
CA GLY A 372 11.47 -8.08 2.21
C GLY A 372 10.76 -7.26 1.15
N ASP A 373 11.53 -6.60 0.26
CA ASP A 373 10.96 -5.81 -0.84
C ASP A 373 10.21 -6.70 -1.83
N ILE A 374 10.83 -7.83 -2.20
CA ILE A 374 10.20 -8.85 -3.04
C ILE A 374 8.86 -9.31 -2.44
N ALA A 375 8.87 -9.69 -1.17
CA ALA A 375 7.68 -10.26 -0.55
C ALA A 375 6.54 -9.24 -0.40
N ARG A 376 6.83 -8.00 -0.01
CA ARG A 376 5.86 -6.91 0.07
C ARG A 376 5.28 -6.56 -1.30
N MET A 377 6.13 -6.43 -2.31
CA MET A 377 5.71 -6.14 -3.68
C MET A 377 4.77 -7.22 -4.22
N PHE A 378 5.14 -8.49 -4.11
CA PHE A 378 4.29 -9.58 -4.59
C PHE A 378 2.96 -9.67 -3.85
N LEU A 379 2.92 -9.42 -2.53
CA LEU A 379 1.67 -9.43 -1.78
C LEU A 379 0.74 -8.28 -2.20
N ALA A 380 1.26 -7.07 -2.25
CA ALA A 380 0.49 -5.87 -2.62
C ALA A 380 -0.08 -5.99 -4.05
N ASP A 381 0.75 -6.40 -5.00
CA ASP A 381 0.35 -6.59 -6.38
C ASP A 381 -0.64 -7.75 -6.55
N PHE A 382 -0.47 -8.85 -5.81
CA PHE A 382 -1.41 -9.96 -5.81
C PHE A 382 -2.83 -9.50 -5.45
N PHE A 383 -3.00 -8.67 -4.42
CA PHE A 383 -4.30 -8.14 -4.04
C PHE A 383 -4.88 -7.15 -5.06
N LYS A 384 -4.03 -6.53 -5.88
CA LYS A 384 -4.44 -5.71 -7.04
C LYS A 384 -4.72 -6.56 -8.30
N GLY A 385 -4.47 -7.88 -8.23
CA GLY A 385 -4.60 -8.81 -9.36
C GLY A 385 -3.48 -8.68 -10.38
N ILE A 386 -2.30 -8.24 -9.96
CA ILE A 386 -1.10 -8.04 -10.77
C ILE A 386 -0.05 -9.10 -10.40
N ASN A 387 0.67 -9.61 -11.38
CA ASN A 387 1.91 -10.33 -11.14
C ASN A 387 3.08 -9.31 -11.25
N SER A 388 3.87 -9.15 -10.19
CA SER A 388 4.93 -8.14 -10.14
C SER A 388 5.99 -8.29 -11.26
N PHE A 389 6.14 -9.47 -11.83
CA PHE A 389 6.99 -9.65 -13.00
C PHE A 389 6.49 -8.90 -14.24
N GLU A 390 5.20 -8.58 -14.32
CA GLU A 390 4.63 -7.84 -15.45
C GLU A 390 5.25 -6.45 -15.62
N TYR A 391 5.69 -5.80 -14.53
CA TYR A 391 6.36 -4.50 -14.60
C TYR A 391 7.63 -4.54 -15.48
N LEU A 392 8.44 -5.58 -15.32
CA LEU A 392 9.67 -5.75 -16.11
C LEU A 392 9.40 -6.09 -17.58
N GLU A 393 8.26 -6.67 -17.87
CA GLU A 393 7.85 -6.99 -19.24
C GLU A 393 7.23 -5.77 -19.92
N GLU A 394 6.23 -5.17 -19.27
CA GLU A 394 5.47 -4.03 -19.81
C GLU A 394 6.35 -2.80 -20.03
N ILE A 395 7.31 -2.52 -19.15
CA ILE A 395 8.20 -1.36 -19.35
C ILE A 395 8.94 -1.43 -20.69
N THR A 396 9.21 -2.61 -21.24
CA THR A 396 9.86 -2.75 -22.54
C THR A 396 8.95 -2.35 -23.70
N THR A 397 7.64 -2.47 -23.53
CA THR A 397 6.62 -2.22 -24.57
C THR A 397 6.14 -0.76 -24.62
N ILE A 398 6.32 0.01 -23.54
CA ILE A 398 5.89 1.43 -23.46
C ILE A 398 6.67 2.26 -24.48
N ASN A 399 5.96 3.11 -25.21
CA ASN A 399 6.48 4.06 -26.17
C ASN A 399 6.05 5.51 -25.84
N GLU A 400 6.67 6.48 -26.50
CA GLU A 400 6.43 7.91 -26.31
C GLU A 400 4.94 8.26 -26.51
N GLN A 401 4.33 7.72 -27.54
CA GLN A 401 2.93 8.00 -27.89
C GLN A 401 1.97 7.60 -26.76
N TYR A 402 2.21 6.45 -26.11
CA TYR A 402 1.39 6.04 -24.97
C TYR A 402 1.59 6.96 -23.75
N VAL A 403 2.84 7.38 -23.50
CA VAL A 403 3.15 8.29 -22.39
C VAL A 403 2.53 9.68 -22.64
N GLU A 404 2.53 10.18 -23.89
CA GLU A 404 1.81 11.42 -24.27
C GLU A 404 0.30 11.29 -24.08
N GLN A 405 -0.27 10.13 -24.41
CA GLN A 405 -1.69 9.87 -24.14
C GLN A 405 -1.97 9.98 -22.63
N ILE A 406 -1.21 9.32 -21.79
CA ILE A 406 -1.37 9.37 -20.34
C ILE A 406 -1.14 10.77 -19.78
N LEU A 407 -0.17 11.53 -20.31
CA LEU A 407 0.03 12.95 -19.94
C LEU A 407 -1.24 13.77 -20.15
N ASN A 408 -1.90 13.59 -21.29
CA ASN A 408 -3.10 14.32 -21.63
C ASN A 408 -4.34 13.89 -20.82
N GLU A 409 -4.47 12.61 -20.54
CA GLU A 409 -5.61 12.03 -19.81
C GLU A 409 -5.55 12.30 -18.31
N VAL A 410 -4.38 12.12 -17.70
CA VAL A 410 -4.22 12.10 -16.23
C VAL A 410 -3.83 13.48 -15.67
N PHE A 411 -2.88 14.17 -16.29
CA PHE A 411 -2.35 15.43 -15.78
C PHE A 411 -3.26 16.62 -16.13
N ASN A 412 -4.47 16.60 -15.57
CA ASN A 412 -5.51 17.61 -15.79
C ASN A 412 -5.56 18.59 -14.62
N GLU A 413 -5.34 19.87 -14.89
CA GLU A 413 -5.33 20.94 -13.88
C GLU A 413 -6.63 21.03 -13.06
N ASN A 414 -7.79 20.73 -13.66
CA ASN A 414 -9.07 20.73 -12.95
C ASN A 414 -9.19 19.58 -11.93
N LYS A 415 -8.24 18.64 -11.91
CA LYS A 415 -8.16 17.54 -10.96
C LYS A 415 -6.96 17.65 -10.03
N MET A 416 -6.25 18.79 -10.08
CA MET A 416 -5.09 19.05 -9.24
C MET A 416 -5.47 19.83 -8.00
N ILE A 417 -4.81 19.49 -6.91
CA ILE A 417 -4.95 20.19 -5.62
C ILE A 417 -3.60 20.53 -5.05
N LEU A 418 -3.55 21.54 -4.19
CA LEU A 418 -2.43 21.88 -3.35
C LEU A 418 -2.84 21.82 -1.88
N SER A 419 -2.22 20.95 -1.11
CA SER A 419 -2.30 20.93 0.36
C SER A 419 -1.04 21.51 0.95
N VAL A 420 -1.17 22.42 1.93
CA VAL A 420 -0.05 23.09 2.58
C VAL A 420 -0.20 23.03 4.09
N ILE A 421 0.88 22.67 4.78
CA ILE A 421 1.03 22.89 6.22
C ILE A 421 2.14 23.90 6.43
N LYS A 422 1.83 24.96 7.16
CA LYS A 422 2.78 26.01 7.51
C LYS A 422 2.50 26.61 8.88
N LYS A 423 3.43 27.40 9.40
CA LYS A 423 3.36 28.06 10.70
C LYS A 423 2.24 29.09 10.85
#